data_a02e748037685efeb0569edfbc65b874
#
_entry.id   a02e748037685efeb0569edfbc65b874
#
_cell.length_a   1.000
_cell.length_b   1.000
_cell.length_c   1.000
_cell.angle_alpha   90.00
_cell.angle_beta   90.00
_cell.angle_gamma   90.00
#
_symmetry.space_group_name_H-M   'P 1'
#
loop_
_entity.id
_entity.type
_entity.pdbx_description
1 polymer ?
#
loop_
_entity_poly.entity_id
_entity_poly.type
_entity_poly.pdbx_seq_one_letter_code
_entity_poly.pdbx_strand_id
1 'polypeptide(L)'
;MEVQLFPSGQLGDETEMIQNVRAGNLDIAVVGIANTVPFVKKLGILTMPYLFDDMYDVVRATTGPAHDLLNGYAIREGGFRILGWTYTDYRYISNSRKPIKNLNDIKGLKFRVPQSAILLACYKAWGANPVPISWAETFTALQQGLVDGQCYGYITFLACKFNEVQKYITEVHYTYQLQPMILSQRAFRKMSPEMQTLITDAGRDAQEYCLAFQLVEGVRARQRLIESGVQIDQLEDEADWRSAAISQVWPEMETFVGGRAAINAFLSAIGKKPWK
;
A
#
# COMPACT_ATOMS: atom_id res chain seq x y z
N MET A 1 -0.71 -29.30 -9.94
CA MET A 1 -0.19 -27.94 -10.20
C MET A 1 1.09 -27.79 -9.40
N GLU A 2 2.13 -27.25 -9.99
CA GLU A 2 3.38 -26.91 -9.31
C GLU A 2 3.48 -25.39 -9.23
N VAL A 3 3.93 -24.86 -8.10
CA VAL A 3 4.10 -23.41 -7.88
C VAL A 3 5.59 -23.13 -7.76
N GLN A 4 6.10 -22.27 -8.64
CA GLN A 4 7.47 -21.75 -8.57
C GLN A 4 7.45 -20.35 -8.00
N LEU A 5 8.33 -20.09 -7.00
CA LEU A 5 8.43 -18.78 -6.33
C LEU A 5 9.67 -18.04 -6.83
N PHE A 6 9.48 -16.77 -7.16
CA PHE A 6 10.54 -15.85 -7.59
C PHE A 6 10.56 -14.63 -6.65
N PRO A 7 11.20 -14.74 -5.46
CA PRO A 7 11.22 -13.68 -4.47
C PRO A 7 12.13 -12.52 -4.88
N SER A 8 12.05 -11.42 -4.11
CA SER A 8 13.00 -10.29 -4.18
C SER A 8 13.13 -9.62 -5.55
N GLY A 9 12.04 -9.58 -6.34
CA GLY A 9 12.03 -8.87 -7.62
C GLY A 9 12.80 -9.56 -8.75
N GLN A 10 13.04 -10.88 -8.67
CA GLN A 10 13.76 -11.63 -9.71
C GLN A 10 13.11 -11.56 -11.10
N LEU A 11 11.80 -11.25 -11.16
CA LEU A 11 11.04 -11.13 -12.42
C LEU A 11 10.78 -9.68 -12.84
N GLY A 12 11.56 -8.73 -12.34
CA GLY A 12 11.44 -7.31 -12.64
C GLY A 12 10.82 -6.49 -11.52
N ASP A 13 10.60 -5.20 -11.81
CA ASP A 13 9.89 -4.32 -10.88
C ASP A 13 8.39 -4.62 -10.83
N GLU A 14 7.68 -4.01 -9.88
CA GLU A 14 6.25 -4.26 -9.70
C GLU A 14 5.40 -3.86 -10.92
N THR A 15 5.81 -2.83 -11.66
CA THR A 15 5.12 -2.38 -12.90
C THR A 15 5.28 -3.41 -14.00
N GLU A 16 6.50 -3.92 -14.18
CA GLU A 16 6.82 -5.00 -15.13
C GLU A 16 6.07 -6.28 -14.77
N MET A 17 6.06 -6.67 -13.49
CA MET A 17 5.30 -7.84 -13.04
C MET A 17 3.79 -7.69 -13.32
N ILE A 18 3.19 -6.53 -13.08
CA ILE A 18 1.77 -6.28 -13.39
C ILE A 18 1.52 -6.40 -14.91
N GLN A 19 2.40 -5.83 -15.74
CA GLN A 19 2.30 -5.94 -17.20
C GLN A 19 2.36 -7.40 -17.66
N ASN A 20 3.28 -8.19 -17.09
CA ASN A 20 3.44 -9.61 -17.41
C ASN A 20 2.23 -10.44 -16.96
N VAL A 21 1.63 -10.16 -15.80
CA VAL A 21 0.38 -10.79 -15.35
C VAL A 21 -0.77 -10.47 -16.31
N ARG A 22 -0.91 -9.21 -16.74
CA ARG A 22 -1.94 -8.80 -17.71
C ARG A 22 -1.74 -9.47 -19.07
N ALA A 23 -0.51 -9.61 -19.51
CA ALA A 23 -0.16 -10.29 -20.77
C ALA A 23 -0.35 -11.82 -20.68
N GLY A 24 -0.35 -12.40 -19.50
CA GLY A 24 -0.38 -13.86 -19.26
C GLY A 24 0.99 -14.52 -19.36
N ASN A 25 2.06 -13.75 -19.25
CA ASN A 25 3.45 -14.23 -19.19
C ASN A 25 3.88 -14.60 -17.75
N LEU A 26 3.17 -14.07 -16.78
CA LEU A 26 3.31 -14.38 -15.35
C LEU A 26 1.91 -14.72 -14.82
N ASP A 27 1.80 -15.81 -14.07
CA ASP A 27 0.50 -16.23 -13.56
C ASP A 27 0.04 -15.37 -12.38
N ILE A 28 0.88 -15.23 -11.36
CA ILE A 28 0.55 -14.53 -10.11
C ILE A 28 1.68 -13.57 -9.73
N ALA A 29 1.32 -12.40 -9.21
CA ALA A 29 2.25 -11.50 -8.54
C ALA A 29 1.63 -10.92 -7.26
N VAL A 30 2.47 -10.63 -6.26
CA VAL A 30 2.12 -9.82 -5.09
C VAL A 30 2.78 -8.46 -5.27
N VAL A 31 1.98 -7.40 -5.33
CA VAL A 31 2.46 -6.06 -5.68
C VAL A 31 1.81 -5.01 -4.77
N GLY A 32 2.48 -3.89 -4.55
CA GLY A 32 1.89 -2.78 -3.79
C GLY A 32 0.66 -2.21 -4.50
N ILE A 33 -0.42 -1.96 -3.75
CA ILE A 33 -1.67 -1.42 -4.29
C ILE A 33 -1.45 -0.14 -5.11
N ALA A 34 -0.55 0.74 -4.68
CA ALA A 34 -0.23 1.98 -5.38
C ALA A 34 0.28 1.75 -6.82
N ASN A 35 0.98 0.65 -7.07
CA ASN A 35 1.53 0.32 -8.38
C ASN A 35 0.48 -0.28 -9.35
N THR A 36 -0.69 -0.68 -8.83
CA THR A 36 -1.81 -1.13 -9.68
C THR A 36 -2.61 0.03 -10.26
N VAL A 37 -2.50 1.22 -9.69
CA VAL A 37 -3.33 2.40 -10.03
C VAL A 37 -3.16 2.87 -11.48
N PRO A 38 -1.98 2.86 -12.09
CA PRO A 38 -1.82 3.19 -13.51
C PRO A 38 -2.64 2.27 -14.44
N PHE A 39 -2.93 1.05 -14.00
CA PHE A 39 -3.68 0.04 -14.78
C PHE A 39 -5.17 0.02 -14.44
N VAL A 40 -5.52 0.30 -13.18
CA VAL A 40 -6.90 0.31 -12.67
C VAL A 40 -7.03 1.50 -11.71
N LYS A 41 -7.39 2.65 -12.24
CA LYS A 41 -7.45 3.91 -11.48
C LYS A 41 -8.29 3.83 -10.21
N LYS A 42 -9.40 3.09 -10.26
CA LYS A 42 -10.32 2.93 -9.12
C LYS A 42 -9.71 2.18 -7.93
N LEU A 43 -8.67 1.37 -8.13
CA LEU A 43 -7.92 0.78 -7.02
C LEU A 43 -7.15 1.85 -6.21
N GLY A 44 -6.91 3.02 -6.79
CA GLY A 44 -6.34 4.18 -6.11
C GLY A 44 -7.15 4.66 -4.91
N ILE A 45 -8.45 4.38 -4.86
CA ILE A 45 -9.31 4.68 -3.70
C ILE A 45 -8.66 4.15 -2.41
N LEU A 46 -8.08 2.94 -2.45
CA LEU A 46 -7.42 2.32 -1.29
C LEU A 46 -6.16 3.07 -0.80
N THR A 47 -5.63 3.99 -1.61
CA THR A 47 -4.46 4.79 -1.25
C THR A 47 -4.82 6.24 -0.89
N MET A 48 -6.12 6.59 -0.89
CA MET A 48 -6.57 7.90 -0.44
C MET A 48 -6.23 8.09 1.04
N PRO A 49 -5.65 9.26 1.42
CA PRO A 49 -5.22 9.45 2.78
C PRO A 49 -6.40 9.47 3.76
N TYR A 50 -6.22 8.81 4.91
CA TYR A 50 -7.22 8.69 5.98
C TYR A 50 -8.56 8.09 5.53
N LEU A 51 -8.50 7.21 4.53
CA LEU A 51 -9.66 6.43 4.08
C LEU A 51 -10.17 5.49 5.17
N PHE A 52 -9.27 4.88 5.91
CA PHE A 52 -9.53 3.93 6.99
C PHE A 52 -9.34 4.60 8.34
N ASP A 53 -10.29 4.41 9.26
CA ASP A 53 -10.19 4.90 10.62
C ASP A 53 -9.53 3.86 11.55
N ASP A 54 -9.67 2.58 11.22
CA ASP A 54 -9.13 1.45 11.99
C ASP A 54 -8.92 0.19 11.13
N MET A 55 -8.44 -0.88 11.76
CA MET A 55 -8.25 -2.19 11.11
C MET A 55 -9.56 -2.85 10.67
N TYR A 56 -10.71 -2.55 11.29
CA TYR A 56 -11.98 -3.09 10.84
C TYR A 56 -12.36 -2.52 9.46
N ASP A 57 -12.05 -1.25 9.21
CA ASP A 57 -12.22 -0.65 7.89
C ASP A 57 -11.34 -1.35 6.85
N VAL A 58 -10.07 -1.65 7.20
CA VAL A 58 -9.13 -2.35 6.31
C VAL A 58 -9.64 -3.76 5.99
N VAL A 59 -10.12 -4.49 7.00
CA VAL A 59 -10.69 -5.83 6.79
C VAL A 59 -11.94 -5.76 5.92
N ARG A 60 -12.87 -4.82 6.19
CA ARG A 60 -14.06 -4.60 5.36
C ARG A 60 -13.72 -4.24 3.91
N ALA A 61 -12.66 -3.48 3.69
CA ALA A 61 -12.19 -3.10 2.35
C ALA A 61 -11.65 -4.29 1.53
N THR A 62 -11.13 -5.30 2.22
CA THR A 62 -10.46 -6.46 1.60
C THR A 62 -11.31 -7.73 1.61
N THR A 63 -12.54 -7.65 2.11
CA THR A 63 -13.49 -8.77 2.19
C THR A 63 -14.88 -8.37 1.69
N GLY A 64 -15.74 -9.34 1.45
CA GLY A 64 -17.15 -9.14 1.12
C GLY A 64 -17.40 -8.17 -0.04
N PRO A 65 -18.45 -7.32 0.04
CA PRO A 65 -18.88 -6.48 -1.07
C PRO A 65 -17.81 -5.51 -1.59
N ALA A 66 -16.93 -5.01 -0.72
CA ALA A 66 -15.87 -4.10 -1.13
C ALA A 66 -14.78 -4.83 -1.94
N HIS A 67 -14.38 -6.04 -1.50
CA HIS A 67 -13.49 -6.89 -2.29
C HIS A 67 -14.08 -7.19 -3.67
N ASP A 68 -15.36 -7.60 -3.74
CA ASP A 68 -16.04 -7.93 -4.98
C ASP A 68 -16.08 -6.73 -5.95
N LEU A 69 -16.35 -5.53 -5.43
CA LEU A 69 -16.33 -4.29 -6.18
C LEU A 69 -14.95 -4.01 -6.79
N LEU A 70 -13.90 -4.08 -5.96
CA LEU A 70 -12.51 -3.83 -6.38
C LEU A 70 -12.02 -4.89 -7.36
N ASN A 71 -12.30 -6.17 -7.09
CA ASN A 71 -11.97 -7.27 -7.98
C ASN A 71 -12.70 -7.15 -9.31
N GLY A 72 -13.94 -6.68 -9.31
CA GLY A 72 -14.69 -6.36 -10.53
C GLY A 72 -14.00 -5.29 -11.38
N TYR A 73 -13.42 -4.24 -10.78
CA TYR A 73 -12.61 -3.25 -11.49
C TYR A 73 -11.31 -3.88 -12.03
N ALA A 74 -10.60 -4.65 -11.21
CA ALA A 74 -9.37 -5.32 -11.60
C ALA A 74 -9.56 -6.25 -12.82
N ILE A 75 -10.63 -7.02 -12.85
CA ILE A 75 -10.96 -7.92 -13.96
C ILE A 75 -11.29 -7.15 -15.24
N ARG A 76 -12.15 -6.12 -15.15
CA ARG A 76 -12.64 -5.40 -16.34
C ARG A 76 -11.61 -4.46 -16.94
N GLU A 77 -10.87 -3.75 -16.09
CA GLU A 77 -9.96 -2.68 -16.50
C GLU A 77 -8.50 -3.14 -16.51
N GLY A 78 -8.13 -3.98 -15.53
CA GLY A 78 -6.76 -4.45 -15.33
C GLY A 78 -6.36 -5.70 -16.09
N GLY A 79 -7.31 -6.56 -16.45
CA GLY A 79 -7.00 -7.87 -17.05
C GLY A 79 -6.39 -8.88 -16.06
N PHE A 80 -6.51 -8.63 -14.78
CA PHE A 80 -6.14 -9.51 -13.68
C PHE A 80 -7.27 -9.58 -12.66
N ARG A 81 -7.24 -10.57 -11.78
CA ARG A 81 -8.14 -10.69 -10.63
C ARG A 81 -7.34 -10.64 -9.34
N ILE A 82 -7.98 -10.22 -8.27
CA ILE A 82 -7.42 -10.22 -6.93
C ILE A 82 -7.85 -11.51 -6.25
N LEU A 83 -6.90 -12.39 -5.93
CA LEU A 83 -7.15 -13.63 -5.20
C LEU A 83 -7.32 -13.40 -3.70
N GLY A 84 -6.61 -12.43 -3.18
CA GLY A 84 -6.58 -12.06 -1.79
C GLY A 84 -5.63 -10.89 -1.57
N TRP A 85 -5.45 -10.50 -0.32
CA TRP A 85 -4.66 -9.35 0.09
C TRP A 85 -3.60 -9.74 1.11
N THR A 86 -2.41 -9.19 0.98
CA THR A 86 -1.43 -9.21 2.05
C THR A 86 -1.41 -7.88 2.78
N TYR A 87 -1.18 -7.92 4.07
CA TYR A 87 -1.24 -6.82 5.00
C TYR A 87 0.17 -6.53 5.50
N THR A 88 0.60 -5.27 5.47
CA THR A 88 1.96 -4.91 5.88
C THR A 88 2.02 -3.80 6.93
N ASP A 89 0.89 -3.28 7.39
CA ASP A 89 0.79 -2.20 8.36
C ASP A 89 0.44 -0.83 7.75
N TYR A 90 0.24 0.19 8.58
CA TYR A 90 0.23 1.57 8.13
C TYR A 90 1.57 1.96 7.52
N ARG A 91 1.54 2.93 6.63
CA ARG A 91 2.74 3.49 6.05
C ARG A 91 3.31 4.56 6.97
N TYR A 92 3.92 4.15 8.07
CA TYR A 92 4.62 5.07 8.95
C TYR A 92 5.72 5.83 8.22
N ILE A 93 5.96 7.06 8.62
CA ILE A 93 7.00 7.91 8.02
C ILE A 93 8.32 7.64 8.75
N SER A 94 9.40 7.39 7.99
CA SER A 94 10.75 7.29 8.57
C SER A 94 11.71 8.27 7.94
N ASN A 95 12.72 8.70 8.69
CA ASN A 95 13.78 9.57 8.17
C ASN A 95 15.10 9.41 8.94
N SER A 96 16.18 9.95 8.35
CA SER A 96 17.53 9.95 8.94
C SER A 96 17.92 11.26 9.64
N ARG A 97 17.06 12.28 9.60
CA ARG A 97 17.42 13.66 9.99
C ARG A 97 17.05 14.02 11.41
N LYS A 98 15.77 13.88 11.76
CA LYS A 98 15.21 14.35 13.05
C LYS A 98 13.89 13.65 13.38
N PRO A 99 13.48 13.64 14.65
CA PRO A 99 12.11 13.31 15.02
C PRO A 99 11.09 14.21 14.29
N ILE A 100 9.98 13.64 13.85
CA ILE A 100 8.83 14.37 13.31
C ILE A 100 7.67 14.17 14.27
N LYS A 101 7.26 15.23 14.97
CA LYS A 101 6.18 15.20 15.94
C LYS A 101 4.97 16.01 15.54
N ASN A 102 5.14 16.95 14.64
CA ASN A 102 4.10 17.83 14.15
C ASN A 102 4.30 18.16 12.66
N LEU A 103 3.25 18.76 12.05
CA LEU A 103 3.21 19.05 10.62
C LEU A 103 4.32 20.01 10.16
N ASN A 104 4.88 20.84 11.05
CA ASN A 104 5.98 21.73 10.67
C ASN A 104 7.32 20.96 10.54
N ASP A 105 7.46 19.84 11.22
CA ASP A 105 8.71 19.07 11.21
C ASP A 105 9.00 18.40 9.87
N ILE A 106 7.97 18.02 9.09
CA ILE A 106 8.14 17.36 7.79
C ILE A 106 8.49 18.35 6.66
N LYS A 107 8.24 19.66 6.87
CA LYS A 107 8.43 20.66 5.83
C LYS A 107 9.84 20.70 5.29
N GLY A 108 9.96 20.68 3.98
CA GLY A 108 11.23 20.76 3.25
C GLY A 108 12.04 19.45 3.21
N LEU A 109 11.69 18.43 3.99
CA LEU A 109 12.35 17.14 3.91
C LEU A 109 12.00 16.41 2.59
N LYS A 110 12.97 15.69 2.05
CA LYS A 110 12.81 14.89 0.84
C LYS A 110 12.37 13.48 1.20
N PHE A 111 11.21 13.08 0.73
CA PHE A 111 10.69 11.74 0.99
C PHE A 111 10.58 10.91 -0.29
N ARG A 112 11.16 9.72 -0.25
CA ARG A 112 10.83 8.73 -1.25
C ARG A 112 9.36 8.32 -1.11
N VAL A 113 8.65 8.33 -2.21
CA VAL A 113 7.33 7.72 -2.35
C VAL A 113 7.34 6.76 -3.55
N PRO A 114 6.47 5.74 -3.59
CA PRO A 114 6.29 4.95 -4.82
C PRO A 114 5.78 5.86 -5.94
N GLN A 115 5.74 5.36 -7.19
CA GLN A 115 5.23 6.10 -8.35
C GLN A 115 3.69 6.24 -8.27
N SER A 116 3.23 6.99 -7.30
CA SER A 116 1.82 7.21 -6.97
C SER A 116 1.48 8.69 -6.93
N ALA A 117 0.60 9.14 -7.83
CA ALA A 117 0.11 10.52 -7.85
C ALA A 117 -0.54 10.91 -6.51
N ILE A 118 -1.29 9.99 -5.89
CA ILE A 118 -1.99 10.23 -4.62
C ILE A 118 -0.99 10.44 -3.48
N LEU A 119 0.03 9.58 -3.37
CA LEU A 119 1.04 9.75 -2.33
C LEU A 119 1.93 10.98 -2.57
N LEU A 120 2.22 11.31 -3.83
CA LEU A 120 2.89 12.58 -4.19
C LEU A 120 2.09 13.78 -3.72
N ALA A 121 0.78 13.81 -4.01
CA ALA A 121 -0.11 14.89 -3.58
C ALA A 121 -0.18 14.98 -2.04
N CYS A 122 -0.25 13.83 -1.35
CA CYS A 122 -0.31 13.77 0.10
C CYS A 122 0.91 14.40 0.77
N TYR A 123 2.12 14.01 0.36
CA TYR A 123 3.35 14.58 0.93
C TYR A 123 3.53 16.06 0.58
N LYS A 124 3.09 16.49 -0.61
CA LYS A 124 3.06 17.91 -0.97
C LYS A 124 2.10 18.72 -0.09
N ALA A 125 0.90 18.17 0.19
CA ALA A 125 -0.07 18.81 1.07
C ALA A 125 0.48 19.01 2.49
N TRP A 126 1.40 18.16 2.94
CA TRP A 126 2.12 18.30 4.21
C TRP A 126 3.35 19.23 4.14
N GLY A 127 3.71 19.74 2.97
CA GLY A 127 4.86 20.62 2.77
C GLY A 127 6.20 19.90 2.65
N ALA A 128 6.20 18.58 2.49
CA ALA A 128 7.41 17.82 2.16
C ALA A 128 7.74 17.88 0.66
N ASN A 129 8.93 17.40 0.30
CA ASN A 129 9.40 17.28 -1.07
C ASN A 129 9.38 15.78 -1.48
N PRO A 130 8.27 15.25 -2.01
CA PRO A 130 8.22 13.85 -2.40
C PRO A 130 8.99 13.59 -3.71
N VAL A 131 9.73 12.49 -3.73
CA VAL A 131 10.51 12.01 -4.88
C VAL A 131 10.03 10.61 -5.24
N PRO A 132 9.48 10.37 -6.46
CA PRO A 132 9.06 9.06 -6.88
C PRO A 132 10.30 8.21 -7.23
N ILE A 133 10.52 7.14 -6.47
CA ILE A 133 11.63 6.18 -6.66
C ILE A 133 11.06 4.77 -6.58
N SER A 134 11.52 3.87 -7.44
CA SER A 134 11.11 2.46 -7.44
C SER A 134 11.44 1.77 -6.11
N TRP A 135 10.76 0.65 -5.82
CA TRP A 135 11.06 -0.08 -4.59
C TRP A 135 12.49 -0.60 -4.55
N ALA A 136 12.97 -1.15 -5.66
CA ALA A 136 14.31 -1.73 -5.76
C ALA A 136 15.43 -0.71 -5.48
N GLU A 137 15.20 0.57 -5.78
CA GLU A 137 16.18 1.65 -5.62
C GLU A 137 16.09 2.33 -4.24
N THR A 138 15.05 2.03 -3.45
CA THR A 138 14.74 2.78 -2.22
C THR A 138 15.88 2.73 -1.20
N PHE A 139 16.43 1.53 -0.91
CA PHE A 139 17.51 1.40 0.08
C PHE A 139 18.76 2.21 -0.34
N THR A 140 19.16 2.09 -1.59
CA THR A 140 20.32 2.81 -2.12
C THR A 140 20.12 4.32 -2.09
N ALA A 141 18.92 4.80 -2.45
CA ALA A 141 18.59 6.23 -2.41
C ALA A 141 18.66 6.80 -0.99
N LEU A 142 18.20 6.05 0.02
CA LEU A 142 18.31 6.42 1.42
C LEU A 142 19.77 6.39 1.91
N GLN A 143 20.51 5.35 1.55
CA GLN A 143 21.91 5.18 1.93
C GLN A 143 22.80 6.29 1.36
N GLN A 144 22.53 6.71 0.12
CA GLN A 144 23.25 7.81 -0.54
C GLN A 144 22.76 9.20 -0.14
N GLY A 145 21.69 9.30 0.66
CA GLY A 145 21.11 10.57 1.08
C GLY A 145 20.44 11.36 -0.04
N LEU A 146 20.04 10.72 -1.12
CA LEU A 146 19.24 11.35 -2.19
C LEU A 146 17.88 11.79 -1.68
N VAL A 147 17.34 11.04 -0.71
CA VAL A 147 16.14 11.35 0.06
C VAL A 147 16.43 11.23 1.54
N ASP A 148 15.72 12.00 2.35
CA ASP A 148 15.87 12.01 3.81
C ASP A 148 15.09 10.87 4.46
N GLY A 149 14.00 10.44 3.84
CA GLY A 149 13.10 9.46 4.40
C GLY A 149 12.23 8.72 3.38
N GLN A 150 11.42 7.83 3.90
CA GLN A 150 10.45 7.03 3.16
C GLN A 150 9.25 6.67 4.05
N CYS A 151 8.32 5.85 3.58
CA CYS A 151 7.16 5.41 4.36
C CYS A 151 6.93 3.91 4.18
N TYR A 152 6.89 3.18 5.30
CA TYR A 152 6.53 1.75 5.32
C TYR A 152 6.23 1.26 6.74
N GLY A 153 5.59 0.08 6.86
CA GLY A 153 5.32 -0.57 8.14
C GLY A 153 6.55 -1.26 8.74
N TYR A 154 6.48 -1.61 10.03
CA TYR A 154 7.59 -2.11 10.83
C TYR A 154 8.23 -3.39 10.31
N ILE A 155 7.42 -4.37 9.87
CA ILE A 155 7.93 -5.65 9.37
C ILE A 155 8.83 -5.41 8.15
N THR A 156 8.34 -4.63 7.20
CA THR A 156 9.11 -4.33 5.98
C THR A 156 10.33 -3.48 6.30
N PHE A 157 10.20 -2.51 7.20
CA PHE A 157 11.31 -1.67 7.63
C PHE A 157 12.46 -2.49 8.19
N LEU A 158 12.15 -3.46 9.05
CA LEU A 158 13.14 -4.36 9.64
C LEU A 158 13.70 -5.36 8.61
N ALA A 159 12.83 -6.01 7.83
CA ALA A 159 13.22 -7.01 6.84
C ALA A 159 14.13 -6.45 5.74
N CYS A 160 13.90 -5.19 5.33
CA CYS A 160 14.72 -4.49 4.34
C CYS A 160 15.89 -3.72 4.97
N LYS A 161 16.16 -3.90 6.27
CA LYS A 161 17.27 -3.29 7.00
C LYS A 161 17.29 -1.75 6.93
N PHE A 162 16.14 -1.12 6.82
CA PHE A 162 16.08 0.36 6.79
C PHE A 162 16.58 0.99 8.10
N ASN A 163 16.58 0.26 9.21
CA ASN A 163 17.20 0.67 10.47
C ASN A 163 18.71 0.94 10.37
N GLU A 164 19.38 0.43 9.35
CA GLU A 164 20.79 0.76 9.09
C GLU A 164 20.97 2.19 8.55
N VAL A 165 19.95 2.73 7.87
CA VAL A 165 20.02 4.02 7.16
C VAL A 165 18.95 5.03 7.62
N GLN A 166 18.02 4.64 8.49
CA GLN A 166 16.95 5.49 9.03
C GLN A 166 16.88 5.36 10.54
N LYS A 167 16.86 6.48 11.27
CA LYS A 167 16.92 6.49 12.74
C LYS A 167 15.61 6.85 13.42
N TYR A 168 14.71 7.51 12.71
CA TYR A 168 13.47 8.04 13.26
C TYR A 168 12.28 7.47 12.50
N ILE A 169 11.29 6.98 13.21
CA ILE A 169 9.98 6.58 12.68
C ILE A 169 8.93 7.42 13.39
N THR A 170 7.97 7.94 12.64
CA THR A 170 6.78 8.61 13.16
C THR A 170 5.55 7.77 12.81
N GLU A 171 4.81 7.35 13.82
CA GLU A 171 3.53 6.68 13.65
C GLU A 171 2.49 7.70 13.15
N VAL A 172 2.09 7.55 11.90
CA VAL A 172 1.04 8.32 11.24
C VAL A 172 0.11 7.36 10.50
N HIS A 173 -1.21 7.49 10.72
CA HIS A 173 -2.18 6.49 10.28
C HIS A 173 -2.89 6.90 8.97
N TYR A 174 -2.16 7.55 8.06
CA TYR A 174 -2.75 8.16 6.87
C TYR A 174 -3.16 7.19 5.76
N THR A 175 -2.47 6.08 5.60
CA THR A 175 -2.84 5.03 4.65
C THR A 175 -2.31 3.67 5.09
N TYR A 176 -3.09 2.63 4.85
CA TYR A 176 -2.68 1.26 5.13
C TYR A 176 -2.07 0.65 3.88
N GLN A 177 -0.92 -0.01 4.02
CA GLN A 177 -0.25 -0.66 2.91
C GLN A 177 -0.87 -2.04 2.66
N LEU A 178 -1.66 -2.10 1.62
CA LEU A 178 -2.22 -3.33 1.08
C LEU A 178 -1.42 -3.79 -0.14
N GLN A 179 -1.28 -5.10 -0.28
CA GLN A 179 -0.66 -5.70 -1.46
C GLN A 179 -1.60 -6.78 -2.01
N PRO A 180 -2.29 -6.54 -3.13
CA PRO A 180 -3.11 -7.57 -3.76
C PRO A 180 -2.24 -8.69 -4.33
N MET A 181 -2.67 -9.92 -4.13
CA MET A 181 -2.23 -11.10 -4.90
C MET A 181 -3.01 -11.11 -6.21
N ILE A 182 -2.40 -10.63 -7.29
CA ILE A 182 -3.04 -10.53 -8.59
C ILE A 182 -2.76 -11.78 -9.43
N LEU A 183 -3.81 -12.36 -10.00
CA LEU A 183 -3.75 -13.51 -10.92
C LEU A 183 -4.14 -13.06 -12.33
N SER A 184 -3.39 -13.48 -13.33
CA SER A 184 -3.72 -13.27 -14.74
C SER A 184 -5.14 -13.76 -15.06
N GLN A 185 -5.98 -12.87 -15.58
CA GLN A 185 -7.32 -13.26 -16.03
C GLN A 185 -7.28 -14.22 -17.22
N ARG A 186 -6.20 -14.16 -18.03
CA ARG A 186 -5.98 -15.10 -19.13
C ARG A 186 -5.63 -16.50 -18.62
N ALA A 187 -4.76 -16.60 -17.60
CA ALA A 187 -4.43 -17.87 -16.96
C ALA A 187 -5.66 -18.47 -16.29
N PHE A 188 -6.39 -17.67 -15.48
CA PHE A 188 -7.59 -18.12 -14.80
C PHE A 188 -8.65 -18.72 -15.73
N ARG A 189 -8.90 -18.10 -16.89
CA ARG A 189 -9.89 -18.60 -17.86
C ARG A 189 -9.51 -19.94 -18.48
N LYS A 190 -8.26 -20.35 -18.43
CA LYS A 190 -7.78 -21.65 -18.95
C LYS A 190 -7.86 -22.75 -17.91
N MET A 191 -8.09 -22.42 -16.63
CA MET A 191 -8.22 -23.39 -15.54
C MET A 191 -9.57 -24.09 -15.59
N SER A 192 -9.63 -25.35 -15.16
CA SER A 192 -10.90 -26.03 -14.93
C SER A 192 -11.68 -25.35 -13.79
N PRO A 193 -13.01 -25.54 -13.70
CA PRO A 193 -13.82 -24.98 -12.61
C PRO A 193 -13.29 -25.37 -11.22
N GLU A 194 -12.83 -26.61 -11.06
CA GLU A 194 -12.26 -27.11 -9.80
C GLU A 194 -10.96 -26.36 -9.45
N MET A 195 -10.11 -26.12 -10.47
CA MET A 195 -8.87 -25.37 -10.27
C MET A 195 -9.12 -23.89 -9.97
N GLN A 196 -10.14 -23.29 -10.61
CA GLN A 196 -10.56 -21.92 -10.33
C GLN A 196 -11.04 -21.77 -8.87
N THR A 197 -11.80 -22.73 -8.37
CA THR A 197 -12.21 -22.78 -6.96
C THR A 197 -11.01 -22.91 -6.05
N LEU A 198 -10.16 -23.92 -6.30
CA LEU A 198 -8.97 -24.18 -5.48
C LEU A 198 -8.06 -22.97 -5.34
N ILE A 199 -7.73 -22.27 -6.46
CA ILE A 199 -6.83 -21.11 -6.40
C ILE A 199 -7.48 -19.91 -5.71
N THR A 200 -8.79 -19.77 -5.82
CA THR A 200 -9.55 -18.70 -5.15
C THR A 200 -9.57 -18.94 -3.64
N ASP A 201 -9.84 -20.17 -3.21
CA ASP A 201 -9.83 -20.54 -1.79
C ASP A 201 -8.43 -20.44 -1.18
N ALA A 202 -7.40 -20.89 -1.89
CA ALA A 202 -6.00 -20.73 -1.46
C ALA A 202 -5.60 -19.26 -1.30
N GLY A 203 -6.11 -18.37 -2.16
CA GLY A 203 -5.90 -16.93 -2.02
C GLY A 203 -6.55 -16.34 -0.78
N ARG A 204 -7.74 -16.83 -0.40
CA ARG A 204 -8.43 -16.43 0.84
C ARG A 204 -7.69 -16.92 2.07
N ASP A 205 -7.28 -18.20 2.08
CA ASP A 205 -6.52 -18.80 3.19
C ASP A 205 -5.20 -18.05 3.41
N ALA A 206 -4.50 -17.71 2.33
CA ALA A 206 -3.27 -16.92 2.38
C ALA A 206 -3.52 -15.51 2.94
N GLN A 207 -4.64 -14.88 2.61
CA GLN A 207 -5.04 -13.58 3.15
C GLN A 207 -5.27 -13.67 4.67
N GLU A 208 -6.01 -14.67 5.14
CA GLU A 208 -6.28 -14.87 6.57
C GLU A 208 -5.00 -15.13 7.36
N TYR A 209 -4.13 -15.98 6.85
CA TYR A 209 -2.81 -16.21 7.43
C TYR A 209 -1.98 -14.93 7.51
N CYS A 210 -1.95 -14.15 6.43
CA CYS A 210 -1.17 -12.92 6.36
C CYS A 210 -1.68 -11.87 7.36
N LEU A 211 -2.99 -11.74 7.55
CA LEU A 211 -3.58 -10.85 8.54
C LEU A 211 -3.15 -11.24 9.97
N ALA A 212 -3.26 -12.52 10.31
CA ALA A 212 -2.84 -13.04 11.62
C ALA A 212 -1.33 -12.83 11.84
N PHE A 213 -0.52 -13.13 10.84
CA PHE A 213 0.93 -12.91 10.85
C PHE A 213 1.27 -11.44 11.10
N GLN A 214 0.64 -10.51 10.37
CA GLN A 214 0.88 -9.08 10.50
C GLN A 214 0.57 -8.56 11.91
N LEU A 215 -0.53 -8.98 12.51
CA LEU A 215 -0.92 -8.56 13.85
C LEU A 215 0.12 -8.96 14.92
N VAL A 216 0.74 -10.12 14.77
CA VAL A 216 1.75 -10.63 15.72
C VAL A 216 3.13 -10.06 15.40
N GLU A 217 3.57 -10.20 14.15
CA GLU A 217 4.93 -9.82 13.76
C GLU A 217 5.12 -8.31 13.69
N GLY A 218 4.07 -7.52 13.46
CA GLY A 218 4.14 -6.05 13.52
C GLY A 218 4.59 -5.56 14.90
N VAL A 219 4.00 -6.12 15.97
CA VAL A 219 4.38 -5.80 17.36
C VAL A 219 5.83 -6.22 17.65
N ARG A 220 6.21 -7.42 17.22
CA ARG A 220 7.60 -7.92 17.41
C ARG A 220 8.61 -7.08 16.63
N ALA A 221 8.29 -6.72 15.39
CA ALA A 221 9.16 -5.89 14.56
C ALA A 221 9.36 -4.49 15.16
N ARG A 222 8.27 -3.87 15.67
CA ARG A 222 8.35 -2.60 16.40
C ARG A 222 9.31 -2.68 17.58
N GLN A 223 9.18 -3.72 18.40
CA GLN A 223 10.05 -3.92 19.57
C GLN A 223 11.52 -4.09 19.16
N ARG A 224 11.81 -4.92 18.15
CA ARG A 224 13.18 -5.11 17.63
C ARG A 224 13.78 -3.83 17.06
N LEU A 225 12.98 -2.97 16.44
CA LEU A 225 13.45 -1.68 15.94
C LEU A 225 13.86 -0.75 17.08
N ILE A 226 13.08 -0.70 18.15
CA ILE A 226 13.45 0.06 19.38
C ILE A 226 14.76 -0.48 19.97
N GLU A 227 14.90 -1.80 20.09
CA GLU A 227 16.10 -2.46 20.58
C GLU A 227 17.33 -2.20 19.68
N SER A 228 17.13 -1.98 18.38
CA SER A 228 18.19 -1.60 17.43
C SER A 228 18.57 -0.12 17.48
N GLY A 229 17.91 0.67 18.33
CA GLY A 229 18.19 2.10 18.52
C GLY A 229 17.38 3.02 17.59
N VAL A 230 16.35 2.53 16.94
CA VAL A 230 15.40 3.37 16.17
C VAL A 230 14.48 4.07 17.16
N GLN A 231 14.40 5.40 17.05
CA GLN A 231 13.44 6.19 17.83
C GLN A 231 12.08 6.16 17.11
N ILE A 232 11.03 5.81 17.86
CA ILE A 232 9.64 5.77 17.34
C ILE A 232 8.82 6.79 18.13
N ASP A 233 8.28 7.77 17.41
CA ASP A 233 7.45 8.85 17.96
C ASP A 233 6.02 8.76 17.41
N GLN A 234 5.06 9.35 18.14
CA GLN A 234 3.71 9.60 17.69
C GLN A 234 3.55 11.07 17.33
N LEU A 235 2.58 11.36 16.44
CA LEU A 235 2.22 12.74 16.12
C LEU A 235 1.47 13.39 17.28
N GLU A 236 1.82 14.64 17.57
CA GLU A 236 1.12 15.49 18.54
C GLU A 236 -0.10 16.19 17.93
N ASP A 237 -0.14 16.29 16.59
CA ASP A 237 -1.14 17.04 15.80
C ASP A 237 -1.69 16.26 14.60
N GLU A 238 -1.90 14.94 14.73
CA GLU A 238 -2.35 14.11 13.59
C GLU A 238 -3.68 14.60 12.97
N ALA A 239 -4.50 15.33 13.74
CA ALA A 239 -5.71 15.97 13.22
C ALA A 239 -5.41 17.03 12.14
N ASP A 240 -4.31 17.77 12.26
CA ASP A 240 -3.89 18.76 11.27
C ASP A 240 -3.38 18.08 9.99
N TRP A 241 -2.63 16.98 10.13
CA TRP A 241 -2.22 16.14 9.01
C TRP A 241 -3.42 15.58 8.24
N ARG A 242 -4.40 15.08 8.98
CA ARG A 242 -5.66 14.58 8.41
C ARG A 242 -6.41 15.68 7.67
N SER A 243 -6.56 16.83 8.29
CA SER A 243 -7.25 17.99 7.72
C SER A 243 -6.58 18.45 6.42
N ALA A 244 -5.26 18.63 6.42
CA ALA A 244 -4.49 19.02 5.24
C ALA A 244 -4.64 17.99 4.10
N ALA A 245 -4.51 16.70 4.41
CA ALA A 245 -4.62 15.65 3.42
C ALA A 245 -6.04 15.55 2.84
N ILE A 246 -7.09 15.54 3.67
CA ILE A 246 -8.48 15.40 3.19
C ILE A 246 -8.90 16.63 2.39
N SER A 247 -8.59 17.83 2.85
CA SER A 247 -9.04 19.06 2.17
C SER A 247 -8.33 19.33 0.84
N GLN A 248 -7.11 18.86 0.66
CA GLN A 248 -6.32 19.11 -0.56
C GLN A 248 -6.30 17.89 -1.50
N VAL A 249 -5.99 16.68 -0.97
CA VAL A 249 -5.77 15.50 -1.81
C VAL A 249 -7.06 14.89 -2.32
N TRP A 250 -8.11 14.83 -1.49
CA TRP A 250 -9.36 14.21 -1.92
C TRP A 250 -10.02 14.89 -3.12
N PRO A 251 -10.19 16.24 -3.13
CA PRO A 251 -10.72 16.93 -4.29
C PRO A 251 -9.82 16.85 -5.52
N GLU A 252 -8.50 16.93 -5.33
CA GLU A 252 -7.52 16.83 -6.42
C GLU A 252 -7.56 15.46 -7.09
N MET A 253 -7.69 14.38 -6.30
CA MET A 253 -7.62 13.01 -6.77
C MET A 253 -8.99 12.40 -7.12
N GLU A 254 -10.09 13.08 -6.86
CA GLU A 254 -11.46 12.57 -7.10
C GLU A 254 -11.61 12.00 -8.51
N THR A 255 -11.35 12.79 -9.53
CA THR A 255 -11.48 12.37 -10.92
C THR A 255 -10.48 11.27 -11.28
N PHE A 256 -9.28 11.33 -10.72
CA PHE A 256 -8.22 10.37 -10.98
C PHE A 256 -8.59 8.96 -10.52
N VAL A 257 -9.27 8.80 -9.38
CA VAL A 257 -9.69 7.49 -8.85
C VAL A 257 -11.07 7.04 -9.34
N GLY A 258 -11.61 7.66 -10.38
CA GLY A 258 -12.87 7.25 -11.01
C GLY A 258 -14.10 8.07 -10.60
N GLY A 259 -13.90 9.22 -9.94
CA GLY A 259 -14.93 10.17 -9.56
C GLY A 259 -15.64 9.84 -8.26
N ARG A 260 -16.42 10.81 -7.79
CA ARG A 260 -17.19 10.73 -6.53
C ARG A 260 -18.08 9.50 -6.44
N ALA A 261 -18.69 9.09 -7.55
CA ALA A 261 -19.53 7.91 -7.58
C ALA A 261 -18.77 6.63 -7.24
N ALA A 262 -17.54 6.46 -7.76
CA ALA A 262 -16.70 5.31 -7.45
C ALA A 262 -16.24 5.33 -5.98
N ILE A 263 -15.83 6.49 -5.48
CA ILE A 263 -15.45 6.66 -4.06
C ILE A 263 -16.63 6.29 -3.16
N ASN A 264 -17.82 6.84 -3.42
CA ASN A 264 -19.01 6.61 -2.59
C ASN A 264 -19.53 5.17 -2.69
N ALA A 265 -19.42 4.53 -3.86
CA ALA A 265 -19.72 3.10 -3.99
C ALA A 265 -18.80 2.25 -3.09
N PHE A 266 -17.51 2.57 -3.05
CA PHE A 266 -16.57 1.90 -2.17
C PHE A 266 -16.84 2.20 -0.69
N LEU A 267 -17.04 3.47 -0.31
CA LEU A 267 -17.37 3.84 1.07
C LEU A 267 -18.65 3.14 1.57
N SER A 268 -19.67 3.06 0.73
CA SER A 268 -20.90 2.32 1.04
C SER A 268 -20.63 0.83 1.25
N ALA A 269 -19.76 0.23 0.41
CA ALA A 269 -19.41 -1.19 0.50
C ALA A 269 -18.67 -1.55 1.81
N ILE A 270 -17.95 -0.60 2.41
CA ILE A 270 -17.33 -0.76 3.75
C ILE A 270 -18.18 -0.20 4.89
N GLY A 271 -19.42 0.23 4.62
CA GLY A 271 -20.35 0.73 5.64
C GLY A 271 -20.05 2.16 6.12
N LYS A 272 -19.29 2.96 5.37
CA LYS A 272 -19.00 4.36 5.68
C LYS A 272 -19.97 5.32 5.00
N LYS A 273 -20.12 6.51 5.57
CA LYS A 273 -20.92 7.58 4.99
C LYS A 273 -20.33 8.06 3.66
N PRO A 274 -21.15 8.46 2.69
CA PRO A 274 -20.66 9.07 1.46
C PRO A 274 -19.82 10.32 1.73
N TRP A 275 -18.78 10.46 0.96
CA TRP A 275 -18.01 11.70 0.89
C TRP A 275 -18.82 12.77 0.15
N LYS A 276 -18.92 13.96 0.75
CA LYS A 276 -19.73 15.09 0.29
C LYS A 276 -18.93 16.02 -0.63
#